data_3766dc847d3cf86366cdb47e3343584f
#
_entry.id   3766dc847d3cf86366cdb47e3343584f
#
_cell.length_a   1.000
_cell.length_b   1.000
_cell.length_c   1.000
_cell.angle_alpha   90.00
_cell.angle_beta   90.00
_cell.angle_gamma   90.00
#
_symmetry.space_group_name_H-M   'P 1'
#
loop_
_entity.id
_entity.type
_entity.pdbx_description
1 polymer ?
#
loop_
_entity_poly.entity_id
_entity_poly.type
_entity_poly.pdbx_seq_one_letter_code
_entity_poly.pdbx_strand_id
1 'polypeptide(L)'
;MTEYELIEGKPRIFAISQNSEMLSTVEEYIDNYDYDYVGSASDKSDIFKKVEELSVNLIFLDSEIEGIDLIELTDDLELYNIPVIIIIGDLFNETIDKLLMSNPFGYLIKPLDEDELQRAMAVALRKHEQNLKSVNEAQSKLQEKSTELLIEKSDSSLLLILCISLIIIAVLSRNATWLQWVLLIPTGAMLINSIVSLKKQEKPEPLKEYPFVSIFIPAHNEEFTIEDTIRSVCQIDYHNEEGEPQYELIVVNDGSTDSTGEILSRLKSEFPQLKIVTRHPPRSGKGKGFVLNDALTLSRGEIIGVFDADTQIKPDYLKKVIPYIHDDIEGVQTRVKMFNKNENFLARMQHVEFTTFANTLIAKDNLDHTGFLGGNGQFVRKQAIIDSGRWDGFAVTEDLNLAIKIILNGGKISYCGDCAVYQEAVTDWKAFFRQRTRWAIGNFETLFVYFPQILRSKISITKKFNVIEHISFYSFNLLIFFGFIITILNAISWFFFHNVTLIRMEAPFIVGILSAVAFFPGIIFSLARDKLGFFEAIKDIVKYYIYCFHLIPLFFLTMYSMMSRKERKWSKTVHKGGKK
;
A
#
# COMPACT_ATOMS: atom_id res chain seq x y z
N MET A 1 0.30 -8.89 20.47
CA MET A 1 0.55 -10.34 20.38
C MET A 1 -0.80 -11.00 20.42
N THR A 2 -1.25 -11.50 19.32
CA THR A 2 -2.33 -12.49 19.28
C THR A 2 -1.73 -13.63 18.50
N GLU A 3 -1.17 -14.61 19.24
CA GLU A 3 -0.98 -15.96 18.74
C GLU A 3 -2.29 -16.39 18.09
N TYR A 4 -2.22 -17.07 16.96
CA TYR A 4 -3.38 -17.83 16.49
C TYR A 4 -3.72 -18.79 17.64
N GLU A 5 -4.88 -18.59 18.25
CA GLU A 5 -5.32 -19.42 19.35
C GLU A 5 -5.33 -20.87 18.87
N LEU A 6 -4.53 -21.71 19.49
CA LEU A 6 -4.68 -23.13 19.42
C LEU A 6 -6.11 -23.45 19.88
N ILE A 7 -6.76 -24.39 19.22
CA ILE A 7 -8.15 -24.76 19.49
C ILE A 7 -8.28 -25.05 20.99
N GLU A 8 -8.87 -24.11 21.75
CA GLU A 8 -9.24 -24.34 23.15
C GLU A 8 -10.59 -25.05 23.17
N GLY A 9 -10.60 -26.33 23.56
CA GLY A 9 -11.81 -27.16 23.63
C GLY A 9 -11.90 -28.18 22.51
N LYS A 10 -13.11 -28.76 22.36
CA LYS A 10 -13.40 -29.70 21.27
C LYS A 10 -13.42 -29.00 19.93
N PRO A 11 -12.74 -29.54 18.89
CA PRO A 11 -12.79 -28.95 17.56
C PRO A 11 -14.23 -28.95 17.01
N ARG A 12 -14.66 -27.81 16.47
CA ARG A 12 -16.02 -27.57 15.96
C ARG A 12 -16.08 -27.84 14.46
N ILE A 13 -16.88 -28.85 14.10
CA ILE A 13 -16.98 -29.38 12.74
C ILE A 13 -18.27 -28.90 12.07
N PHE A 14 -18.15 -28.44 10.84
CA PHE A 14 -19.27 -27.95 10.03
C PHE A 14 -19.34 -28.71 8.70
N ALA A 15 -20.54 -28.99 8.20
CA ALA A 15 -20.70 -29.70 6.93
C ALA A 15 -21.44 -28.83 5.89
N ILE A 16 -20.99 -28.89 4.65
CA ILE A 16 -21.59 -28.22 3.51
C ILE A 16 -22.08 -29.28 2.53
N SER A 17 -23.39 -29.54 2.52
CA SER A 17 -24.03 -30.54 1.64
C SER A 17 -25.53 -30.31 1.55
N GLN A 18 -26.13 -30.77 0.45
CA GLN A 18 -27.58 -30.90 0.27
C GLN A 18 -28.10 -32.30 0.57
N ASN A 19 -27.19 -33.27 0.81
CA ASN A 19 -27.53 -34.66 1.03
C ASN A 19 -27.74 -34.92 2.52
N SER A 20 -29.03 -35.09 2.94
CA SER A 20 -29.40 -35.28 4.33
C SER A 20 -28.92 -36.62 4.91
N GLU A 21 -28.78 -37.68 4.10
CA GLU A 21 -28.22 -38.97 4.55
C GLU A 21 -26.75 -38.86 4.88
N MET A 22 -25.98 -38.21 4.02
CA MET A 22 -24.58 -37.93 4.27
C MET A 22 -24.39 -37.05 5.51
N LEU A 23 -25.20 -36.00 5.70
CA LEU A 23 -25.13 -35.13 6.88
C LEU A 23 -25.41 -35.91 8.17
N SER A 24 -26.41 -36.80 8.18
CA SER A 24 -26.71 -37.67 9.34
C SER A 24 -25.57 -38.64 9.66
N THR A 25 -24.92 -39.21 8.64
CA THR A 25 -23.77 -40.08 8.80
C THR A 25 -22.59 -39.35 9.39
N VAL A 26 -22.30 -38.14 8.88
CA VAL A 26 -21.19 -37.30 9.39
C VAL A 26 -21.47 -36.89 10.85
N GLU A 27 -22.68 -36.50 11.21
CA GLU A 27 -23.06 -36.14 12.57
C GLU A 27 -22.93 -37.32 13.52
N GLU A 28 -23.45 -38.50 13.14
CA GLU A 28 -23.34 -39.74 13.94
C GLU A 28 -21.89 -40.13 14.18
N TYR A 29 -21.03 -40.05 13.15
CA TYR A 29 -19.63 -40.40 13.30
C TYR A 29 -18.84 -39.39 14.13
N ILE A 30 -19.17 -38.10 14.06
CA ILE A 30 -18.52 -37.04 14.84
C ILE A 30 -18.88 -37.18 16.32
N ASP A 31 -20.13 -37.50 16.66
CA ASP A 31 -20.60 -37.65 18.04
C ASP A 31 -19.93 -38.83 18.80
N ASN A 32 -19.39 -39.80 18.07
CA ASN A 32 -18.63 -40.92 18.65
C ASN A 32 -17.23 -40.52 19.14
N TYR A 33 -16.76 -39.32 18.80
CA TYR A 33 -15.42 -38.82 19.11
C TYR A 33 -15.45 -37.51 19.90
N ASP A 34 -14.28 -37.05 20.27
CA ASP A 34 -14.12 -35.80 21.06
C ASP A 34 -14.14 -34.53 20.15
N TYR A 35 -15.15 -34.46 19.27
CA TYR A 35 -15.43 -33.35 18.39
C TYR A 35 -16.85 -32.80 18.62
N ASP A 36 -17.13 -31.60 18.13
CA ASP A 36 -18.41 -30.93 18.28
C ASP A 36 -19.02 -30.62 16.89
N TYR A 37 -20.08 -31.34 16.51
CA TYR A 37 -20.80 -31.04 15.26
C TYR A 37 -21.68 -29.82 15.45
N VAL A 38 -21.31 -28.70 14.78
CA VAL A 38 -21.99 -27.40 15.00
C VAL A 38 -23.05 -27.07 13.95
N GLY A 39 -23.26 -27.96 12.98
CA GLY A 39 -24.34 -27.83 12.01
C GLY A 39 -23.90 -27.94 10.55
N SER A 40 -24.83 -27.61 9.65
CA SER A 40 -24.63 -27.68 8.21
C SER A 40 -25.29 -26.52 7.48
N ALA A 41 -24.88 -26.32 6.21
CA ALA A 41 -25.53 -25.42 5.26
C ALA A 41 -25.46 -25.99 3.84
N SER A 42 -26.37 -25.50 2.99
CA SER A 42 -26.49 -25.90 1.59
C SER A 42 -26.58 -24.71 0.63
N ASP A 43 -26.60 -23.48 1.15
CA ASP A 43 -26.71 -22.23 0.41
C ASP A 43 -25.49 -21.35 0.69
N LYS A 44 -24.91 -20.74 -0.34
CA LYS A 44 -23.69 -19.93 -0.24
C LYS A 44 -23.81 -18.80 0.79
N SER A 45 -24.96 -18.14 0.87
CA SER A 45 -25.17 -17.03 1.81
C SER A 45 -25.24 -17.51 3.27
N ASP A 46 -25.81 -18.70 3.52
CA ASP A 46 -25.94 -19.31 4.85
C ASP A 46 -24.62 -19.93 5.33
N ILE A 47 -23.81 -20.46 4.39
CA ILE A 47 -22.50 -21.05 4.67
C ILE A 47 -21.59 -20.04 5.41
N PHE A 48 -21.34 -18.90 4.81
CA PHE A 48 -20.40 -17.91 5.36
C PHE A 48 -20.91 -17.31 6.66
N LYS A 49 -22.22 -17.04 6.76
CA LYS A 49 -22.84 -16.55 7.99
C LYS A 49 -22.64 -17.52 9.15
N LYS A 50 -22.90 -18.83 8.93
CA LYS A 50 -22.75 -19.85 9.96
C LYS A 50 -21.29 -20.13 10.30
N VAL A 51 -20.40 -20.13 9.32
CA VAL A 51 -18.96 -20.28 9.55
C VAL A 51 -18.43 -19.17 10.47
N GLU A 52 -18.88 -17.94 10.30
CA GLU A 52 -18.52 -16.81 11.16
C GLU A 52 -19.15 -16.92 12.57
N GLU A 53 -20.46 -17.20 12.64
CA GLU A 53 -21.19 -17.26 13.93
C GLU A 53 -20.77 -18.44 14.80
N LEU A 54 -20.43 -19.56 14.19
CA LEU A 54 -20.21 -20.84 14.88
C LEU A 54 -18.75 -21.14 15.21
N SER A 55 -17.78 -20.25 14.91
CA SER A 55 -16.34 -20.48 15.18
C SER A 55 -15.84 -21.85 14.72
N VAL A 56 -16.07 -22.17 13.46
CA VAL A 56 -15.78 -23.48 12.85
C VAL A 56 -14.29 -23.74 12.78
N ASN A 57 -13.86 -24.96 13.11
CA ASN A 57 -12.46 -25.38 13.07
C ASN A 57 -12.12 -26.32 11.91
N LEU A 58 -13.12 -27.01 11.32
CA LEU A 58 -12.97 -27.87 10.15
C LEU A 58 -14.28 -27.93 9.37
N ILE A 59 -14.18 -27.96 8.05
CA ILE A 59 -15.32 -28.05 7.14
C ILE A 59 -15.25 -29.32 6.33
N PHE A 60 -16.38 -30.07 6.28
CA PHE A 60 -16.64 -31.07 5.25
C PHE A 60 -17.40 -30.45 4.10
N LEU A 61 -16.87 -30.57 2.88
CA LEU A 61 -17.48 -30.04 1.66
C LEU A 61 -17.87 -31.18 0.72
N ASP A 62 -19.15 -31.34 0.45
CA ASP A 62 -19.68 -32.32 -0.50
C ASP A 62 -19.43 -31.85 -1.93
N SER A 63 -18.76 -32.67 -2.75
CA SER A 63 -18.47 -32.36 -4.16
C SER A 63 -19.70 -32.43 -5.07
N GLU A 64 -20.83 -32.96 -4.58
CA GLU A 64 -22.07 -33.13 -5.35
C GLU A 64 -23.11 -32.03 -5.02
N ILE A 65 -22.72 -30.95 -4.36
CA ILE A 65 -23.64 -29.84 -4.08
C ILE A 65 -23.98 -29.08 -5.38
N GLU A 66 -25.26 -28.90 -5.65
CA GLU A 66 -25.74 -28.23 -6.86
C GLU A 66 -25.88 -26.71 -6.66
N GLY A 67 -25.65 -25.95 -7.71
CA GLY A 67 -25.88 -24.50 -7.73
C GLY A 67 -24.76 -23.64 -7.10
N ILE A 68 -23.64 -24.27 -6.69
CA ILE A 68 -22.48 -23.59 -6.12
C ILE A 68 -21.23 -23.96 -6.95
N ASP A 69 -20.44 -22.95 -7.35
CA ASP A 69 -19.12 -23.19 -7.90
C ASP A 69 -18.19 -23.63 -6.76
N LEU A 70 -17.81 -24.91 -6.78
CA LEU A 70 -16.99 -25.52 -5.73
C LEU A 70 -15.58 -24.94 -5.67
N ILE A 71 -15.03 -24.53 -6.81
CA ILE A 71 -13.68 -23.92 -6.86
C ILE A 71 -13.75 -22.55 -6.20
N GLU A 72 -14.72 -21.71 -6.58
CA GLU A 72 -14.95 -20.41 -5.97
C GLU A 72 -15.22 -20.54 -4.46
N LEU A 73 -16.02 -21.53 -4.05
CA LEU A 73 -16.32 -21.76 -2.64
C LEU A 73 -15.07 -22.20 -1.85
N THR A 74 -14.26 -23.07 -2.41
CA THR A 74 -13.03 -23.54 -1.75
C THR A 74 -12.03 -22.40 -1.59
N ASP A 75 -11.87 -21.55 -2.62
CA ASP A 75 -11.04 -20.35 -2.58
C ASP A 75 -11.54 -19.37 -1.51
N ASP A 76 -12.86 -19.14 -1.46
CA ASP A 76 -13.49 -18.29 -0.45
C ASP A 76 -13.26 -18.86 0.98
N LEU A 77 -13.37 -20.17 1.19
CA LEU A 77 -13.17 -20.83 2.49
C LEU A 77 -11.70 -20.84 2.92
N GLU A 78 -10.75 -20.88 1.99
CA GLU A 78 -9.31 -20.76 2.29
C GLU A 78 -9.00 -19.43 2.99
N LEU A 79 -9.77 -18.38 2.71
CA LEU A 79 -9.63 -17.07 3.36
C LEU A 79 -9.96 -17.09 4.85
N TYR A 80 -10.87 -17.98 5.27
CA TYR A 80 -11.21 -18.16 6.68
C TYR A 80 -10.13 -18.95 7.43
N ASN A 81 -9.14 -19.46 6.67
CA ASN A 81 -8.06 -20.28 7.23
C ASN A 81 -8.58 -21.48 8.03
N ILE A 82 -9.66 -22.08 7.53
CA ILE A 82 -10.28 -23.28 8.09
C ILE A 82 -9.93 -24.46 7.18
N PRO A 83 -9.44 -25.59 7.70
CA PRO A 83 -9.15 -26.75 6.87
C PRO A 83 -10.43 -27.32 6.28
N VAL A 84 -10.40 -27.60 4.97
CA VAL A 84 -11.51 -28.19 4.22
C VAL A 84 -11.15 -29.62 3.84
N ILE A 85 -12.04 -30.57 4.14
CA ILE A 85 -12.01 -31.95 3.64
C ILE A 85 -13.11 -32.10 2.61
N ILE A 86 -12.76 -32.53 1.40
CA ILE A 86 -13.71 -32.73 0.31
C ILE A 86 -14.26 -34.15 0.36
N ILE A 87 -15.58 -34.31 0.33
CA ILE A 87 -16.26 -35.59 0.23
C ILE A 87 -16.63 -35.82 -1.23
N ILE A 88 -16.07 -36.86 -1.87
CA ILE A 88 -16.16 -37.14 -3.30
C ILE A 88 -17.11 -38.31 -3.53
N GLY A 89 -18.11 -38.13 -4.41
CA GLY A 89 -19.02 -39.19 -4.82
C GLY A 89 -18.56 -39.95 -6.06
N ASP A 90 -18.08 -39.25 -7.09
CA ASP A 90 -17.57 -39.84 -8.33
C ASP A 90 -16.16 -39.32 -8.64
N LEU A 91 -15.18 -40.24 -8.70
CA LEU A 91 -13.76 -39.95 -8.94
C LEU A 91 -13.43 -39.54 -10.40
N PHE A 92 -14.37 -39.74 -11.34
CA PHE A 92 -14.10 -39.53 -12.76
C PHE A 92 -14.67 -38.18 -13.29
N ASN A 93 -14.86 -37.20 -12.44
CA ASN A 93 -15.37 -35.88 -12.82
C ASN A 93 -14.23 -34.87 -12.98
N GLU A 94 -14.20 -34.16 -14.11
CA GLU A 94 -13.20 -33.12 -14.46
C GLU A 94 -13.13 -31.99 -13.42
N THR A 95 -14.23 -31.74 -12.72
CA THR A 95 -14.30 -30.75 -11.62
C THR A 95 -13.50 -31.22 -10.40
N ILE A 96 -13.42 -32.53 -10.15
CA ILE A 96 -12.68 -33.07 -9.02
C ILE A 96 -11.18 -32.95 -9.22
N ASP A 97 -10.68 -33.16 -10.43
CA ASP A 97 -9.27 -32.95 -10.76
C ASP A 97 -8.84 -31.49 -10.47
N LYS A 98 -9.70 -30.53 -10.79
CA LYS A 98 -9.47 -29.10 -10.48
C LYS A 98 -9.55 -28.80 -8.98
N LEU A 99 -10.49 -29.42 -8.25
CA LEU A 99 -10.62 -29.29 -6.80
C LEU A 99 -9.43 -29.92 -6.06
N LEU A 100 -8.90 -31.03 -6.53
CA LEU A 100 -7.70 -31.63 -5.95
C LEU A 100 -6.44 -30.77 -6.19
N MET A 101 -6.42 -29.97 -7.27
CA MET A 101 -5.37 -29.00 -7.53
C MET A 101 -5.43 -27.78 -6.59
N SER A 102 -6.56 -27.47 -5.96
CA SER A 102 -6.67 -26.39 -4.96
C SER A 102 -6.01 -26.75 -3.60
N ASN A 103 -5.35 -27.91 -3.51
CA ASN A 103 -4.60 -28.37 -2.35
C ASN A 103 -5.43 -28.46 -1.05
N PRO A 104 -6.56 -29.21 -1.05
CA PRO A 104 -7.39 -29.38 0.15
C PRO A 104 -6.61 -30.07 1.26
N PHE A 105 -7.05 -29.90 2.50
CA PHE A 105 -6.43 -30.54 3.67
C PHE A 105 -6.62 -32.07 3.68
N GLY A 106 -7.65 -32.57 3.00
CA GLY A 106 -7.91 -33.99 2.82
C GLY A 106 -9.10 -34.23 1.89
N TYR A 107 -9.32 -35.49 1.54
CA TYR A 107 -10.52 -35.92 0.83
C TYR A 107 -11.00 -37.28 1.35
N LEU A 108 -12.29 -37.55 1.22
CA LEU A 108 -12.97 -38.78 1.56
C LEU A 108 -13.81 -39.23 0.35
N ILE A 109 -13.97 -40.51 0.18
CA ILE A 109 -14.75 -41.10 -0.92
C ILE A 109 -16.01 -41.71 -0.37
N LYS A 110 -17.16 -41.49 -1.00
CA LYS A 110 -18.42 -42.14 -0.64
C LYS A 110 -18.40 -43.63 -1.08
N PRO A 111 -18.95 -44.58 -0.29
CA PRO A 111 -19.61 -44.37 1.00
C PRO A 111 -18.63 -44.07 2.13
N LEU A 112 -19.00 -43.19 3.08
CA LEU A 112 -18.15 -42.79 4.20
C LEU A 112 -17.88 -43.97 5.16
N ASP A 113 -16.63 -44.10 5.51
CA ASP A 113 -16.15 -45.04 6.54
C ASP A 113 -15.75 -44.25 7.78
N GLU A 114 -16.17 -44.73 8.98
CA GLU A 114 -15.96 -44.00 10.24
C GLU A 114 -14.48 -43.86 10.58
N ASP A 115 -13.69 -44.92 10.42
CA ASP A 115 -12.26 -44.91 10.70
C ASP A 115 -11.49 -44.00 9.71
N GLU A 116 -11.94 -43.92 8.45
CA GLU A 116 -11.35 -43.06 7.44
C GLU A 116 -11.67 -41.58 7.71
N LEU A 117 -12.91 -41.28 8.09
CA LEU A 117 -13.35 -39.94 8.48
C LEU A 117 -12.57 -39.42 9.68
N GLN A 118 -12.41 -40.26 10.74
CA GLN A 118 -11.63 -39.91 11.91
C GLN A 118 -10.16 -39.58 11.55
N ARG A 119 -9.55 -40.45 10.73
CA ARG A 119 -8.15 -40.23 10.28
C ARG A 119 -7.99 -38.98 9.47
N ALA A 120 -8.92 -38.70 8.57
CA ALA A 120 -8.90 -37.49 7.73
C ALA A 120 -9.03 -36.23 8.60
N MET A 121 -9.95 -36.20 9.58
CA MET A 121 -10.09 -35.08 10.51
C MET A 121 -8.81 -34.85 11.32
N ALA A 122 -8.25 -35.93 11.92
CA ALA A 122 -7.04 -35.82 12.72
C ALA A 122 -5.83 -35.32 11.90
N VAL A 123 -5.70 -35.77 10.65
CA VAL A 123 -4.64 -35.31 9.74
C VAL A 123 -4.84 -33.85 9.32
N ALA A 124 -6.07 -33.47 8.95
CA ALA A 124 -6.38 -32.12 8.52
C ALA A 124 -6.15 -31.10 9.65
N LEU A 125 -6.65 -31.36 10.84
CA LEU A 125 -6.46 -30.51 12.02
C LEU A 125 -4.99 -30.39 12.40
N ARG A 126 -4.24 -31.51 12.40
CA ARG A 126 -2.80 -31.51 12.71
C ARG A 126 -1.98 -30.76 11.66
N LYS A 127 -2.27 -30.95 10.37
CA LYS A 127 -1.62 -30.22 9.27
C LYS A 127 -1.91 -28.74 9.38
N HIS A 128 -3.15 -28.38 9.71
CA HIS A 128 -3.55 -27.00 9.94
C HIS A 128 -2.80 -26.38 11.13
N GLU A 129 -2.73 -27.07 12.26
CA GLU A 129 -1.99 -26.62 13.44
C GLU A 129 -0.49 -26.41 13.14
N GLN A 130 0.12 -27.30 12.35
CA GLN A 130 1.51 -27.17 11.92
C GLN A 130 1.70 -25.96 11.00
N ASN A 131 0.77 -25.71 10.07
CA ASN A 131 0.78 -24.54 9.23
C ASN A 131 0.65 -23.24 10.05
N LEU A 132 -0.28 -23.22 11.03
CA LEU A 132 -0.44 -22.10 11.95
C LEU A 132 0.83 -21.84 12.77
N LYS A 133 1.46 -22.90 13.31
CA LYS A 133 2.73 -22.78 14.04
C LYS A 133 3.84 -22.20 13.15
N SER A 134 3.96 -22.69 11.91
CA SER A 134 4.97 -22.18 10.98
C SER A 134 4.74 -20.71 10.58
N VAL A 135 3.48 -20.30 10.41
CA VAL A 135 3.10 -18.91 10.15
C VAL A 135 3.35 -18.04 11.38
N ASN A 136 3.01 -18.52 12.59
CA ASN A 136 3.28 -17.81 13.83
C ASN A 136 4.78 -17.68 14.12
N GLU A 137 5.57 -18.71 13.84
CA GLU A 137 7.04 -18.65 13.94
C GLU A 137 7.64 -17.69 12.91
N ALA A 138 7.14 -17.68 11.68
CA ALA A 138 7.56 -16.73 10.67
C ALA A 138 7.16 -15.29 11.05
N GLN A 139 5.95 -15.11 11.61
CA GLN A 139 5.49 -13.81 12.11
C GLN A 139 6.29 -13.37 13.34
N SER A 140 6.61 -14.29 14.29
CA SER A 140 7.44 -13.94 15.46
C SER A 140 8.86 -13.58 15.05
N LYS A 141 9.46 -14.29 14.08
CA LYS A 141 10.76 -13.92 13.50
C LYS A 141 10.74 -12.59 12.77
N LEU A 142 9.65 -12.27 12.05
CA LEU A 142 9.44 -10.95 11.43
C LEU A 142 9.22 -9.87 12.49
N GLN A 143 8.53 -10.18 13.58
CA GLN A 143 8.30 -9.28 14.70
C GLN A 143 9.57 -9.09 15.52
N GLU A 144 10.38 -10.13 15.71
CA GLU A 144 11.71 -10.07 16.32
C GLU A 144 12.65 -9.21 15.47
N LYS A 145 12.63 -9.37 14.14
CA LYS A 145 13.35 -8.54 13.20
C LYS A 145 12.82 -7.09 13.15
N SER A 146 11.52 -6.89 13.29
CA SER A 146 10.92 -5.56 13.44
C SER A 146 11.23 -4.95 14.81
N THR A 147 11.39 -5.78 15.86
CA THR A 147 11.80 -5.37 17.20
C THR A 147 13.30 -5.10 17.26
N GLU A 148 14.14 -5.83 16.52
CA GLU A 148 15.55 -5.47 16.28
C GLU A 148 15.65 -4.14 15.52
N LEU A 149 14.82 -3.92 14.49
CA LEU A 149 14.65 -2.61 13.83
C LEU A 149 14.11 -1.53 14.80
N LEU A 150 13.37 -1.91 15.84
CA LEU A 150 12.93 -1.03 16.92
C LEU A 150 14.05 -0.78 17.96
N ILE A 151 14.99 -1.69 18.12
CA ILE A 151 16.20 -1.52 18.92
C ILE A 151 17.19 -0.60 18.19
N GLU A 152 17.26 -0.65 16.86
CA GLU A 152 17.87 0.39 16.01
C GLU A 152 17.15 1.76 16.11
N LYS A 153 16.02 1.87 16.81
CA LYS A 153 15.46 3.16 17.28
C LYS A 153 16.40 3.94 18.19
N SER A 154 17.38 3.30 18.78
CA SER A 154 18.50 3.98 19.42
C SER A 154 19.22 4.91 18.42
N ASP A 155 19.34 4.48 17.15
CA ASP A 155 20.02 5.22 16.10
C ASP A 155 19.21 6.43 15.62
N SER A 156 17.87 6.34 15.61
CA SER A 156 17.01 7.49 15.31
C SER A 156 17.06 8.55 16.41
N SER A 157 17.19 8.12 17.67
CA SER A 157 17.43 9.02 18.79
C SER A 157 18.81 9.68 18.71
N LEU A 158 19.82 8.91 18.31
CA LEU A 158 21.19 9.42 18.06
C LEU A 158 21.21 10.43 16.90
N LEU A 159 20.48 10.17 15.82
CA LEU A 159 20.37 11.11 14.72
C LEU A 159 19.68 12.40 15.11
N LEU A 160 18.61 12.31 15.89
CA LEU A 160 17.93 13.49 16.45
C LEU A 160 18.86 14.27 17.36
N ILE A 161 19.57 13.61 18.27
CA ILE A 161 20.58 14.22 19.15
C ILE A 161 21.69 14.86 18.31
N LEU A 162 22.14 14.19 17.25
CA LEU A 162 23.11 14.74 16.31
C LEU A 162 22.58 15.99 15.61
N CYS A 163 21.37 15.95 15.06
CA CYS A 163 20.74 17.11 14.40
C CYS A 163 20.56 18.28 15.38
N ILE A 164 20.04 18.03 16.59
CA ILE A 164 19.89 19.05 17.64
C ILE A 164 21.26 19.59 18.04
N SER A 165 22.26 18.72 18.22
CA SER A 165 23.62 19.12 18.57
C SER A 165 24.25 20.01 17.50
N LEU A 166 24.08 19.67 16.21
CA LEU A 166 24.54 20.48 15.09
C LEU A 166 23.86 21.85 15.05
N ILE A 167 22.56 21.92 15.33
CA ILE A 167 21.82 23.18 15.45
C ILE A 167 22.36 24.00 16.62
N ILE A 168 22.52 23.38 17.81
CA ILE A 168 23.07 24.03 19.00
C ILE A 168 24.47 24.54 18.73
N ILE A 169 25.33 23.73 18.11
CA ILE A 169 26.70 24.13 17.73
C ILE A 169 26.67 25.30 16.75
N ALA A 170 25.80 25.27 15.72
CA ALA A 170 25.66 26.36 14.77
C ALA A 170 25.22 27.68 15.45
N VAL A 171 24.28 27.59 16.40
CA VAL A 171 23.77 28.75 17.17
C VAL A 171 24.84 29.26 18.17
N LEU A 172 25.46 28.39 18.94
CA LEU A 172 26.45 28.75 19.95
C LEU A 172 27.75 29.27 19.35
N SER A 173 28.24 28.62 18.27
CA SER A 173 29.41 29.07 17.54
C SER A 173 29.14 30.27 16.63
N ARG A 174 27.87 30.63 16.44
CA ARG A 174 27.41 31.63 15.47
C ARG A 174 27.94 31.37 14.05
N ASN A 175 28.20 30.10 13.71
CA ASN A 175 28.79 29.67 12.44
C ASN A 175 28.04 28.44 11.88
N ALA A 176 27.45 28.60 10.74
CA ALA A 176 26.75 27.55 9.99
C ALA A 176 27.26 27.40 8.54
N THR A 177 28.53 27.71 8.30
CA THR A 177 29.12 27.63 6.94
C THR A 177 29.05 26.23 6.34
N TRP A 178 29.12 25.19 7.18
CA TRP A 178 28.96 23.79 6.74
C TRP A 178 27.56 23.50 6.19
N LEU A 179 26.51 24.13 6.74
CA LEU A 179 25.12 23.90 6.34
C LEU A 179 24.89 24.29 4.87
N GLN A 180 25.53 25.34 4.39
CA GLN A 180 25.39 25.78 2.99
C GLN A 180 25.89 24.72 2.00
N TRP A 181 26.98 24.00 2.31
CA TRP A 181 27.49 22.93 1.46
C TRP A 181 26.55 21.73 1.46
N VAL A 182 26.00 21.37 2.61
CA VAL A 182 24.98 20.31 2.72
C VAL A 182 23.72 20.68 1.95
N LEU A 183 23.29 21.95 1.98
CA LEU A 183 22.12 22.45 1.25
C LEU A 183 22.29 22.47 -0.27
N LEU A 184 23.52 22.53 -0.78
CA LEU A 184 23.76 22.49 -2.22
C LEU A 184 23.37 21.13 -2.84
N ILE A 185 23.46 20.03 -2.07
CA ILE A 185 23.12 18.69 -2.56
C ILE A 185 21.63 18.60 -2.95
N PRO A 186 20.66 18.80 -2.02
CA PRO A 186 19.23 18.73 -2.37
C PRO A 186 18.83 19.83 -3.35
N THR A 187 19.41 21.03 -3.24
CA THR A 187 19.15 22.14 -4.17
C THR A 187 19.59 21.77 -5.60
N GLY A 188 20.78 21.20 -5.75
CA GLY A 188 21.29 20.73 -7.03
C GLY A 188 20.45 19.60 -7.62
N ALA A 189 20.05 18.63 -6.79
CA ALA A 189 19.16 17.55 -7.19
C ALA A 189 17.81 18.08 -7.71
N MET A 190 17.19 19.03 -7.01
CA MET A 190 15.93 19.66 -7.44
C MET A 190 16.05 20.39 -8.77
N LEU A 191 17.14 21.13 -8.99
CA LEU A 191 17.40 21.80 -10.26
C LEU A 191 17.62 20.80 -11.40
N ILE A 192 18.41 19.78 -11.18
CA ILE A 192 18.65 18.70 -12.15
C ILE A 192 17.32 18.02 -12.50
N ASN A 193 16.54 17.60 -11.50
CA ASN A 193 15.22 17.00 -11.72
C ASN A 193 14.29 17.93 -12.51
N SER A 194 14.30 19.24 -12.22
CA SER A 194 13.50 20.21 -12.95
C SER A 194 13.89 20.28 -14.43
N ILE A 195 15.20 20.29 -14.74
CA ILE A 195 15.73 20.33 -16.11
C ILE A 195 15.42 19.02 -16.85
N VAL A 196 15.73 17.89 -16.22
CA VAL A 196 15.53 16.55 -16.82
C VAL A 196 14.06 16.28 -17.08
N SER A 197 13.16 16.77 -16.21
CA SER A 197 11.72 16.63 -16.40
C SER A 197 11.18 17.35 -17.65
N LEU A 198 11.93 18.27 -18.26
CA LEU A 198 11.55 18.92 -19.52
C LEU A 198 11.71 17.98 -20.72
N LYS A 199 12.56 16.96 -20.62
CA LYS A 199 12.63 15.92 -21.64
C LYS A 199 11.26 15.25 -21.74
N LYS A 200 10.74 15.16 -22.96
CA LYS A 200 9.48 14.46 -23.21
C LYS A 200 9.66 12.97 -22.89
N GLN A 201 8.76 12.43 -22.09
CA GLN A 201 8.75 10.98 -21.84
C GLN A 201 8.42 10.25 -23.14
N GLU A 202 9.12 9.15 -23.37
CA GLU A 202 8.78 8.23 -24.44
C GLU A 202 7.47 7.53 -24.07
N LYS A 203 6.53 7.55 -25.01
CA LYS A 203 5.28 6.83 -24.82
C LYS A 203 5.46 5.44 -25.42
N PRO A 204 5.16 4.40 -24.65
CA PRO A 204 5.20 3.06 -25.20
C PRO A 204 4.15 2.90 -26.29
N GLU A 205 4.42 2.01 -27.22
CA GLU A 205 3.44 1.62 -28.24
C GLU A 205 2.24 0.93 -27.56
N PRO A 206 1.02 1.10 -28.11
CA PRO A 206 -0.14 0.37 -27.64
C PRO A 206 0.10 -1.14 -27.73
N LEU A 207 -0.36 -1.87 -26.71
CA LEU A 207 -0.24 -3.32 -26.71
C LEU A 207 -1.15 -3.96 -27.77
N LYS A 208 -0.67 -5.02 -28.40
CA LYS A 208 -1.47 -5.84 -29.32
C LYS A 208 -2.38 -6.79 -28.55
N GLU A 209 -1.88 -7.37 -27.47
CA GLU A 209 -2.60 -8.23 -26.55
C GLU A 209 -2.57 -7.61 -25.15
N TYR A 210 -3.70 -7.63 -24.48
CA TYR A 210 -3.84 -7.06 -23.16
C TYR A 210 -3.63 -8.14 -22.09
N PRO A 211 -2.58 -8.04 -21.22
CA PRO A 211 -2.42 -8.96 -20.11
C PRO A 211 -3.57 -8.83 -19.10
N PHE A 212 -3.90 -9.92 -18.43
CA PHE A 212 -4.92 -9.90 -17.39
C PHE A 212 -4.42 -9.12 -16.15
N VAL A 213 -5.23 -8.18 -15.66
CA VAL A 213 -4.87 -7.28 -14.57
C VAL A 213 -5.74 -7.58 -13.34
N SER A 214 -5.14 -7.75 -12.16
CA SER A 214 -5.87 -7.77 -10.89
C SER A 214 -5.73 -6.42 -10.20
N ILE A 215 -6.85 -5.78 -9.90
CA ILE A 215 -6.91 -4.48 -9.22
C ILE A 215 -7.29 -4.69 -7.77
N PHE A 216 -6.50 -4.18 -6.82
CA PHE A 216 -6.74 -4.28 -5.39
C PHE A 216 -7.20 -2.95 -4.80
N ILE A 217 -8.25 -2.99 -3.99
CA ILE A 217 -8.72 -1.86 -3.20
C ILE A 217 -8.81 -2.29 -1.74
N PRO A 218 -7.83 -1.94 -0.90
CA PRO A 218 -7.96 -2.10 0.54
C PRO A 218 -8.96 -1.09 1.10
N ALA A 219 -9.96 -1.56 1.84
CA ALA A 219 -11.01 -0.74 2.42
C ALA A 219 -11.12 -0.97 3.93
N HIS A 220 -11.20 0.11 4.72
CA HIS A 220 -11.50 0.08 6.15
C HIS A 220 -12.26 1.33 6.55
N ASN A 221 -13.56 1.18 6.84
CA ASN A 221 -14.47 2.29 7.17
C ASN A 221 -14.52 3.39 6.07
N GLU A 222 -14.85 3.01 4.83
CA GLU A 222 -14.85 3.86 3.64
C GLU A 222 -16.26 4.10 3.08
N GLU A 223 -17.28 4.10 3.93
CA GLU A 223 -18.71 4.24 3.53
C GLU A 223 -18.99 5.45 2.63
N PHE A 224 -18.19 6.53 2.73
CA PHE A 224 -18.40 7.76 1.96
C PHE A 224 -17.76 7.77 0.58
N THR A 225 -16.80 6.86 0.30
CA THR A 225 -15.96 6.93 -0.91
C THR A 225 -15.97 5.65 -1.73
N ILE A 226 -16.13 4.50 -1.07
CA ILE A 226 -15.93 3.19 -1.70
C ILE A 226 -16.87 2.94 -2.90
N GLU A 227 -18.12 3.39 -2.85
CA GLU A 227 -19.07 3.21 -3.95
C GLU A 227 -18.63 3.94 -5.21
N ASP A 228 -18.25 5.23 -5.10
CA ASP A 228 -17.78 6.02 -6.24
C ASP A 228 -16.51 5.42 -6.84
N THR A 229 -15.62 4.89 -5.99
CA THR A 229 -14.38 4.22 -6.41
C THR A 229 -14.68 2.95 -7.22
N ILE A 230 -15.51 2.06 -6.68
CA ILE A 230 -15.86 0.80 -7.38
C ILE A 230 -16.56 1.09 -8.70
N ARG A 231 -17.54 2.00 -8.71
CA ARG A 231 -18.23 2.38 -9.95
C ARG A 231 -17.28 2.96 -10.99
N SER A 232 -16.30 3.75 -10.57
CA SER A 232 -15.27 4.30 -11.45
C SER A 232 -14.37 3.20 -12.03
N VAL A 233 -13.94 2.24 -11.22
CA VAL A 233 -13.07 1.13 -11.65
C VAL A 233 -13.83 0.13 -12.53
N CYS A 234 -15.08 -0.19 -12.21
CA CYS A 234 -15.89 -1.09 -13.01
C CYS A 234 -16.31 -0.52 -14.39
N GLN A 235 -16.06 0.77 -14.64
CA GLN A 235 -16.26 1.42 -15.95
C GLN A 235 -15.01 1.42 -16.83
N ILE A 236 -13.95 0.72 -16.44
CA ILE A 236 -12.71 0.64 -17.22
C ILE A 236 -12.99 -0.05 -18.55
N ASP A 237 -12.59 0.61 -19.65
CA ASP A 237 -12.62 0.06 -21.00
C ASP A 237 -11.32 -0.71 -21.27
N TYR A 238 -11.25 -1.96 -20.79
CA TYR A 238 -10.11 -2.86 -20.97
C TYR A 238 -10.64 -4.30 -21.15
N HIS A 239 -10.82 -4.69 -22.40
CA HIS A 239 -11.50 -5.92 -22.80
C HIS A 239 -10.60 -6.74 -23.73
N ASN A 240 -10.79 -8.06 -23.74
CA ASN A 240 -10.19 -8.95 -24.73
C ASN A 240 -10.90 -8.85 -26.10
N GLU A 241 -10.47 -9.64 -27.07
CA GLU A 241 -11.06 -9.66 -28.41
C GLU A 241 -12.53 -10.13 -28.42
N GLU A 242 -12.94 -10.89 -27.39
CA GLU A 242 -14.29 -11.42 -27.22
C GLU A 242 -15.23 -10.40 -26.54
N GLY A 243 -14.68 -9.26 -26.09
CA GLY A 243 -15.41 -8.20 -25.39
C GLY A 243 -15.56 -8.42 -23.87
N GLU A 244 -14.89 -9.43 -23.32
CA GLU A 244 -14.90 -9.71 -21.89
C GLU A 244 -13.89 -8.82 -21.14
N PRO A 245 -14.19 -8.37 -19.91
CA PRO A 245 -13.24 -7.61 -19.11
C PRO A 245 -11.93 -8.37 -18.89
N GLN A 246 -10.81 -7.78 -19.31
CA GLN A 246 -9.48 -8.34 -19.14
C GLN A 246 -8.86 -7.93 -17.80
N TYR A 247 -9.69 -7.74 -16.79
CA TYR A 247 -9.31 -7.43 -15.43
C TYR A 247 -10.32 -7.96 -14.41
N GLU A 248 -9.87 -8.12 -13.19
CA GLU A 248 -10.70 -8.36 -12.01
C GLU A 248 -10.48 -7.26 -10.96
N LEU A 249 -11.49 -7.02 -10.14
CA LEU A 249 -11.42 -6.09 -9.03
C LEU A 249 -11.58 -6.85 -7.72
N ILE A 250 -10.54 -6.83 -6.88
CA ILE A 250 -10.54 -7.46 -5.55
C ILE A 250 -10.56 -6.36 -4.49
N VAL A 251 -11.69 -6.23 -3.81
CA VAL A 251 -11.86 -5.30 -2.68
C VAL A 251 -11.70 -6.07 -1.39
N VAL A 252 -10.74 -5.67 -0.57
CA VAL A 252 -10.54 -6.30 0.74
C VAL A 252 -11.09 -5.39 1.83
N ASN A 253 -12.19 -5.79 2.44
CA ASN A 253 -12.80 -5.13 3.60
C ASN A 253 -12.05 -5.56 4.87
N ASP A 254 -11.19 -4.70 5.39
CA ASP A 254 -10.32 -4.98 6.55
C ASP A 254 -11.04 -4.71 7.88
N GLY A 255 -12.13 -5.43 8.13
CA GLY A 255 -12.87 -5.32 9.39
C GLY A 255 -13.56 -3.96 9.57
N SER A 256 -14.22 -3.44 8.55
CA SER A 256 -15.00 -2.21 8.66
C SER A 256 -16.17 -2.38 9.64
N THR A 257 -16.46 -1.32 10.39
CA THR A 257 -17.55 -1.24 11.38
C THR A 257 -18.64 -0.24 10.99
N ASP A 258 -18.48 0.42 9.85
CA ASP A 258 -19.46 1.32 9.22
C ASP A 258 -20.24 0.59 8.11
N SER A 259 -20.98 1.32 7.27
CA SER A 259 -21.78 0.75 6.17
C SER A 259 -20.94 0.26 4.97
N THR A 260 -19.61 0.24 5.05
CA THR A 260 -18.73 -0.21 3.95
C THR A 260 -19.09 -1.62 3.48
N GLY A 261 -19.28 -2.57 4.42
CA GLY A 261 -19.61 -3.96 4.10
C GLY A 261 -20.94 -4.12 3.37
N GLU A 262 -21.97 -3.37 3.79
CA GLU A 262 -23.29 -3.36 3.15
C GLU A 262 -23.23 -2.80 1.72
N ILE A 263 -22.49 -1.71 1.53
CA ILE A 263 -22.27 -1.10 0.22
C ILE A 263 -21.58 -2.08 -0.72
N LEU A 264 -20.51 -2.75 -0.27
CA LEU A 264 -19.79 -3.75 -1.03
C LEU A 264 -20.69 -4.92 -1.45
N SER A 265 -21.48 -5.47 -0.52
CA SER A 265 -22.39 -6.57 -0.80
C SER A 265 -23.44 -6.21 -1.86
N ARG A 266 -23.97 -4.98 -1.83
CA ARG A 266 -24.87 -4.47 -2.85
C ARG A 266 -24.19 -4.36 -4.22
N LEU A 267 -22.97 -3.79 -4.27
CA LEU A 267 -22.25 -3.58 -5.52
C LEU A 267 -21.79 -4.90 -6.16
N LYS A 268 -21.55 -5.95 -5.39
CA LYS A 268 -21.21 -7.27 -5.92
C LYS A 268 -22.29 -7.82 -6.86
N SER A 269 -23.58 -7.57 -6.54
CA SER A 269 -24.70 -7.99 -7.40
C SER A 269 -24.81 -7.18 -8.71
N GLU A 270 -24.22 -5.97 -8.75
CA GLU A 270 -24.22 -5.11 -9.94
C GLU A 270 -23.02 -5.36 -10.86
N PHE A 271 -21.87 -5.81 -10.31
CA PHE A 271 -20.60 -5.93 -11.04
C PHE A 271 -20.00 -7.34 -10.91
N PRO A 272 -20.13 -8.22 -11.93
CA PRO A 272 -19.61 -9.60 -11.89
C PRO A 272 -18.10 -9.70 -11.69
N GLN A 273 -17.33 -8.70 -12.17
CA GLN A 273 -15.87 -8.64 -12.02
C GLN A 273 -15.40 -8.26 -10.61
N LEU A 274 -16.32 -7.86 -9.71
CA LEU A 274 -16.02 -7.49 -8.34
C LEU A 274 -15.95 -8.72 -7.44
N LYS A 275 -14.80 -8.94 -6.83
CA LYS A 275 -14.59 -9.89 -5.74
C LYS A 275 -14.45 -9.14 -4.42
N ILE A 276 -15.11 -9.62 -3.38
CA ILE A 276 -15.05 -9.02 -2.04
C ILE A 276 -14.43 -10.05 -1.10
N VAL A 277 -13.44 -9.60 -0.36
CA VAL A 277 -12.78 -10.36 0.69
C VAL A 277 -12.97 -9.61 1.99
N THR A 278 -13.59 -10.24 2.99
CA THR A 278 -13.75 -9.63 4.32
C THR A 278 -12.77 -10.25 5.29
N ARG A 279 -12.00 -9.42 5.97
CA ARG A 279 -11.06 -9.83 7.01
C ARG A 279 -11.67 -9.55 8.38
N HIS A 280 -11.56 -10.53 9.27
CA HIS A 280 -12.05 -10.45 10.63
C HIS A 280 -10.89 -10.45 11.65
N PRO A 281 -11.10 -10.03 12.91
CA PRO A 281 -10.12 -10.24 13.96
C PRO A 281 -9.79 -11.74 14.11
N PRO A 282 -8.53 -12.12 14.36
CA PRO A 282 -7.37 -11.27 14.65
C PRO A 282 -6.61 -10.75 13.42
N ARG A 283 -7.04 -11.09 12.19
CA ARG A 283 -6.33 -10.71 10.94
C ARG A 283 -6.54 -9.25 10.55
N SER A 284 -7.73 -8.68 10.84
CA SER A 284 -8.07 -7.29 10.46
C SER A 284 -7.32 -6.23 11.27
N GLY A 285 -7.17 -5.03 10.70
CA GLY A 285 -6.61 -3.86 11.37
C GLY A 285 -5.11 -3.86 11.59
N LYS A 286 -4.36 -4.82 11.00
CA LYS A 286 -2.91 -4.95 11.22
C LYS A 286 -2.04 -4.08 10.30
N GLY A 287 -2.54 -3.69 9.12
CA GLY A 287 -1.81 -2.85 8.18
C GLY A 287 -2.15 -3.16 6.71
N LYS A 288 -1.95 -2.16 5.85
CA LYS A 288 -2.29 -2.24 4.41
C LYS A 288 -1.49 -3.33 3.69
N GLY A 289 -0.22 -3.53 4.03
CA GLY A 289 0.61 -4.56 3.40
C GLY A 289 0.08 -5.98 3.60
N PHE A 290 -0.51 -6.29 4.77
CA PHE A 290 -1.17 -7.59 5.01
C PHE A 290 -2.42 -7.74 4.14
N VAL A 291 -3.22 -6.67 4.02
CA VAL A 291 -4.42 -6.63 3.17
C VAL A 291 -4.07 -6.92 1.71
N LEU A 292 -3.02 -6.26 1.20
CA LEU A 292 -2.55 -6.44 -0.17
C LEU A 292 -1.97 -7.84 -0.42
N ASN A 293 -1.31 -8.46 0.58
CA ASN A 293 -0.80 -9.82 0.46
C ASN A 293 -1.93 -10.87 0.42
N ASP A 294 -3.02 -10.65 1.16
CA ASP A 294 -4.20 -11.51 1.07
C ASP A 294 -4.84 -11.41 -0.34
N ALA A 295 -5.01 -10.19 -0.87
CA ALA A 295 -5.48 -9.99 -2.23
C ALA A 295 -4.56 -10.63 -3.29
N LEU A 296 -3.23 -10.58 -3.09
CA LEU A 296 -2.25 -11.17 -3.98
C LEU A 296 -2.42 -12.69 -4.11
N THR A 297 -2.77 -13.35 -3.02
CA THR A 297 -2.97 -14.81 -3.00
C THR A 297 -4.15 -15.21 -3.89
N LEU A 298 -5.19 -14.38 -3.95
CA LEU A 298 -6.42 -14.63 -4.70
C LEU A 298 -6.39 -14.09 -6.14
N SER A 299 -5.37 -13.33 -6.48
CA SER A 299 -5.28 -12.66 -7.77
C SER A 299 -4.89 -13.62 -8.90
N ARG A 300 -5.50 -13.46 -10.07
CA ARG A 300 -5.18 -14.21 -11.29
C ARG A 300 -4.29 -13.41 -12.24
N GLY A 301 -4.23 -12.08 -12.06
CA GLY A 301 -3.56 -11.18 -12.97
C GLY A 301 -2.04 -11.32 -12.98
N GLU A 302 -1.45 -11.17 -14.14
CA GLU A 302 0.00 -11.07 -14.32
C GLU A 302 0.53 -9.71 -13.82
N ILE A 303 -0.33 -8.70 -13.87
CA ILE A 303 -0.06 -7.34 -13.39
C ILE A 303 -1.03 -7.03 -12.27
N ILE A 304 -0.49 -6.51 -11.18
CA ILE A 304 -1.25 -6.11 -10.00
C ILE A 304 -1.33 -4.58 -9.95
N GLY A 305 -2.55 -4.05 -9.96
CA GLY A 305 -2.84 -2.63 -9.72
C GLY A 305 -3.34 -2.40 -8.30
N VAL A 306 -2.98 -1.26 -7.69
CA VAL A 306 -3.49 -0.88 -6.36
C VAL A 306 -4.10 0.50 -6.42
N PHE A 307 -5.32 0.62 -5.92
CA PHE A 307 -6.01 1.88 -5.72
C PHE A 307 -6.43 2.06 -4.25
N ASP A 308 -6.41 3.29 -3.79
CA ASP A 308 -7.03 3.64 -2.51
C ASP A 308 -8.56 3.72 -2.65
N ALA A 309 -9.29 3.56 -1.55
CA ALA A 309 -10.75 3.50 -1.53
C ALA A 309 -11.47 4.83 -1.86
N ASP A 310 -10.73 5.91 -2.10
CA ASP A 310 -11.22 7.22 -2.53
C ASP A 310 -10.84 7.56 -3.99
N THR A 311 -10.40 6.56 -4.76
CA THR A 311 -9.83 6.76 -6.09
C THR A 311 -10.91 6.84 -7.19
N GLN A 312 -10.73 7.79 -8.09
CA GLN A 312 -11.49 7.89 -9.34
C GLN A 312 -10.54 7.88 -10.54
N ILE A 313 -10.94 7.20 -11.60
CA ILE A 313 -10.14 7.04 -12.83
C ILE A 313 -11.00 7.24 -14.07
N LYS A 314 -10.35 7.38 -15.22
CA LYS A 314 -11.05 7.46 -16.52
C LYS A 314 -11.20 6.06 -17.13
N PRO A 315 -12.22 5.82 -17.97
CA PRO A 315 -12.43 4.50 -18.60
C PRO A 315 -11.21 3.97 -19.38
N ASP A 316 -10.45 4.83 -20.05
CA ASP A 316 -9.27 4.48 -20.86
C ASP A 316 -7.97 4.31 -20.05
N TYR A 317 -8.07 4.23 -18.71
CA TYR A 317 -6.93 4.30 -17.81
C TYR A 317 -5.95 3.12 -18.01
N LEU A 318 -6.43 1.87 -17.99
CA LEU A 318 -5.56 0.70 -18.16
C LEU A 318 -4.90 0.66 -19.54
N LYS A 319 -5.60 1.04 -20.60
CA LYS A 319 -5.04 1.12 -21.97
C LYS A 319 -3.85 2.09 -22.05
N LYS A 320 -3.78 3.08 -21.15
CA LYS A 320 -2.69 4.06 -21.11
C LYS A 320 -1.55 3.66 -20.20
N VAL A 321 -1.83 2.96 -19.09
CA VAL A 321 -0.82 2.68 -18.08
C VAL A 321 -0.11 1.35 -18.32
N ILE A 322 -0.84 0.30 -18.72
CA ILE A 322 -0.26 -1.04 -18.85
C ILE A 322 0.87 -1.12 -19.91
N PRO A 323 0.82 -0.41 -21.03
CA PRO A 323 1.93 -0.40 -21.98
C PRO A 323 3.28 0.04 -21.41
N TYR A 324 3.32 0.77 -20.29
CA TYR A 324 4.58 1.14 -19.62
C TYR A 324 5.29 -0.03 -18.95
N ILE A 325 4.60 -1.17 -18.75
CA ILE A 325 5.18 -2.41 -18.19
C ILE A 325 5.60 -3.31 -19.36
N HIS A 326 6.78 -3.06 -19.89
CA HIS A 326 7.38 -3.81 -20.99
C HIS A 326 8.84 -4.14 -20.68
N ASP A 327 9.42 -5.07 -21.40
CA ASP A 327 10.81 -5.52 -21.26
C ASP A 327 11.20 -5.76 -19.78
N ASP A 328 12.18 -5.00 -19.27
CA ASP A 328 12.69 -5.06 -17.91
C ASP A 328 12.03 -4.04 -16.94
N ILE A 329 10.92 -3.40 -17.37
CA ILE A 329 10.11 -2.55 -16.51
C ILE A 329 9.15 -3.42 -15.69
N GLU A 330 9.42 -3.49 -14.40
CA GLU A 330 8.67 -4.33 -13.45
C GLU A 330 7.42 -3.63 -12.89
N GLY A 331 7.39 -2.31 -12.93
CA GLY A 331 6.26 -1.56 -12.42
C GLY A 331 6.14 -0.15 -12.99
N VAL A 332 4.98 0.44 -12.79
CA VAL A 332 4.69 1.83 -13.18
C VAL A 332 3.86 2.52 -12.12
N GLN A 333 4.21 3.75 -11.83
CA GLN A 333 3.41 4.67 -11.01
C GLN A 333 2.72 5.68 -11.91
N THR A 334 1.46 5.96 -11.67
CA THR A 334 0.72 6.99 -12.38
C THR A 334 0.65 8.29 -11.58
N ARG A 335 0.28 9.36 -12.27
CA ARG A 335 0.13 10.67 -11.63
C ARG A 335 -1.05 10.67 -10.67
N VAL A 336 -0.88 11.30 -9.50
CA VAL A 336 -1.96 11.52 -8.53
C VAL A 336 -2.43 12.97 -8.59
N LYS A 337 -3.74 13.20 -8.66
CA LYS A 337 -4.38 14.51 -8.67
C LYS A 337 -5.49 14.58 -7.62
N MET A 338 -5.70 15.78 -7.06
CA MET A 338 -6.77 16.00 -6.10
C MET A 338 -8.03 16.48 -6.83
N PHE A 339 -9.16 15.75 -6.69
CA PHE A 339 -10.41 16.16 -7.32
C PHE A 339 -11.06 17.33 -6.56
N ASN A 340 -10.91 17.43 -5.23
CA ASN A 340 -11.43 18.50 -4.39
C ASN A 340 -10.46 19.67 -4.18
N LYS A 341 -9.50 19.90 -5.09
CA LYS A 341 -8.45 20.93 -4.99
C LYS A 341 -8.94 22.36 -4.80
N ASN A 342 -10.20 22.64 -5.11
CA ASN A 342 -10.79 23.97 -5.01
C ASN A 342 -11.56 24.20 -3.69
N GLU A 343 -11.63 23.19 -2.81
CA GLU A 343 -12.40 23.24 -1.58
C GLU A 343 -11.82 24.25 -0.56
N ASN A 344 -10.52 24.20 -0.36
CA ASN A 344 -9.83 25.14 0.53
C ASN A 344 -8.34 25.29 0.18
N PHE A 345 -7.64 26.14 0.97
CA PHE A 345 -6.21 26.38 0.83
C PHE A 345 -5.40 25.08 0.94
N LEU A 346 -5.70 24.23 1.92
CA LEU A 346 -4.95 23.01 2.21
C LEU A 346 -5.09 21.99 1.08
N ALA A 347 -6.29 21.77 0.56
CA ALA A 347 -6.54 20.88 -0.58
C ALA A 347 -5.84 21.40 -1.85
N ARG A 348 -5.86 22.73 -2.08
CA ARG A 348 -5.16 23.34 -3.22
C ARG A 348 -3.65 23.13 -3.13
N MET A 349 -3.06 23.32 -1.96
CA MET A 349 -1.61 23.17 -1.77
C MET A 349 -1.16 21.71 -1.87
N GLN A 350 -1.95 20.75 -1.41
CA GLN A 350 -1.68 19.33 -1.65
C GLN A 350 -1.70 19.00 -3.15
N HIS A 351 -2.63 19.57 -3.92
CA HIS A 351 -2.63 19.39 -5.37
C HIS A 351 -1.34 19.94 -6.03
N VAL A 352 -0.87 21.11 -5.61
CA VAL A 352 0.40 21.69 -6.10
C VAL A 352 1.58 20.82 -5.70
N GLU A 353 1.61 20.32 -4.46
CA GLU A 353 2.65 19.43 -3.96
C GLU A 353 2.76 18.15 -4.81
N PHE A 354 1.65 17.42 -5.01
CA PHE A 354 1.63 16.21 -5.81
C PHE A 354 1.96 16.47 -7.28
N THR A 355 1.54 17.61 -7.82
CA THR A 355 1.88 18.02 -9.18
C THR A 355 3.38 18.31 -9.32
N THR A 356 4.00 18.93 -8.31
CA THR A 356 5.44 19.18 -8.28
C THR A 356 6.23 17.88 -8.09
N PHE A 357 5.75 17.01 -7.22
CA PHE A 357 6.35 15.69 -6.98
C PHE A 357 6.32 14.82 -8.24
N ALA A 358 5.23 14.84 -9.00
CA ALA A 358 5.13 14.16 -10.30
C ALA A 358 6.25 14.58 -11.27
N ASN A 359 6.68 15.83 -11.22
CA ASN A 359 7.79 16.33 -12.04
C ASN A 359 9.14 15.66 -11.66
N THR A 360 9.38 15.45 -10.38
CA THR A 360 10.55 14.70 -9.88
C THR A 360 10.52 13.25 -10.33
N LEU A 361 9.35 12.61 -10.30
CA LEU A 361 9.20 11.22 -10.76
C LEU A 361 9.42 11.10 -12.28
N ILE A 362 8.94 12.06 -13.07
CA ILE A 362 9.23 12.13 -14.52
C ILE A 362 10.74 12.25 -14.76
N ALA A 363 11.45 13.07 -13.98
CA ALA A 363 12.89 13.21 -14.12
C ALA A 363 13.63 11.91 -13.82
N LYS A 364 13.24 11.22 -12.76
CA LYS A 364 13.83 9.93 -12.36
C LYS A 364 13.55 8.82 -13.37
N ASP A 365 12.36 8.82 -13.97
CA ASP A 365 12.01 7.92 -15.07
C ASP A 365 12.88 8.21 -16.31
N ASN A 366 13.00 9.47 -16.71
CA ASN A 366 13.82 9.89 -17.84
C ASN A 366 15.35 9.61 -17.65
N LEU A 367 15.82 9.48 -16.41
CA LEU A 367 17.23 9.21 -16.11
C LEU A 367 17.56 7.71 -16.20
N ASP A 368 16.81 6.87 -15.49
CA ASP A 368 17.17 5.45 -15.35
C ASP A 368 16.00 4.56 -14.89
N HIS A 369 14.75 4.97 -15.13
CA HIS A 369 13.55 4.25 -14.71
C HIS A 369 13.54 3.93 -13.20
N THR A 370 13.90 4.92 -12.38
CA THR A 370 13.77 4.89 -10.91
C THR A 370 12.51 5.63 -10.46
N GLY A 371 11.37 5.38 -11.09
CA GLY A 371 10.07 5.74 -10.58
C GLY A 371 9.82 5.05 -9.23
N PHE A 372 9.03 5.66 -8.35
CA PHE A 372 8.68 5.09 -7.06
C PHE A 372 7.20 4.80 -7.00
N LEU A 373 6.83 3.76 -6.25
CA LEU A 373 5.45 3.43 -5.98
C LEU A 373 4.93 4.30 -4.83
N GLY A 374 3.71 4.81 -4.97
CA GLY A 374 3.09 5.73 -4.02
C GLY A 374 1.75 5.23 -3.47
N GLY A 375 1.52 3.90 -3.49
CA GLY A 375 0.35 3.26 -2.90
C GLY A 375 -0.92 3.39 -3.72
N ASN A 376 -1.17 4.53 -4.36
CA ASN A 376 -2.36 4.76 -5.19
C ASN A 376 -1.98 4.92 -6.67
N GLY A 377 -2.61 4.16 -7.55
CA GLY A 377 -2.33 4.17 -8.99
C GLY A 377 -1.00 3.55 -9.37
N GLN A 378 -0.53 2.58 -8.61
CA GLN A 378 0.65 1.76 -8.91
C GLN A 378 0.25 0.47 -9.62
N PHE A 379 1.07 0.01 -10.57
CA PHE A 379 0.93 -1.28 -11.24
C PHE A 379 2.28 -1.98 -11.26
N VAL A 380 2.32 -3.26 -10.91
CA VAL A 380 3.57 -4.03 -10.78
C VAL A 380 3.34 -5.44 -11.29
N ARG A 381 4.31 -6.04 -11.96
CA ARG A 381 4.27 -7.46 -12.30
C ARG A 381 4.11 -8.30 -11.05
N LYS A 382 3.18 -9.24 -11.05
CA LYS A 382 2.94 -10.14 -9.90
C LYS A 382 4.22 -10.85 -9.48
N GLN A 383 5.01 -11.33 -10.46
CA GLN A 383 6.27 -12.02 -10.16
C GLN A 383 7.28 -11.10 -9.46
N ALA A 384 7.42 -9.84 -9.88
CA ALA A 384 8.33 -8.89 -9.24
C ALA A 384 7.95 -8.60 -7.77
N ILE A 385 6.64 -8.60 -7.45
CA ILE A 385 6.16 -8.50 -6.06
C ILE A 385 6.60 -9.72 -5.27
N ILE A 386 6.42 -10.92 -5.81
CA ILE A 386 6.78 -12.19 -5.17
C ILE A 386 8.30 -12.26 -4.94
N ASP A 387 9.11 -11.98 -5.96
CA ASP A 387 10.57 -12.03 -5.91
C ASP A 387 11.17 -10.99 -4.95
N SER A 388 10.44 -9.90 -4.72
CA SER A 388 10.79 -8.86 -3.74
C SER A 388 10.34 -9.19 -2.31
N GLY A 389 9.77 -10.39 -2.07
CA GLY A 389 9.30 -10.81 -0.76
C GLY A 389 7.96 -10.19 -0.35
N ARG A 390 7.13 -9.81 -1.33
CA ARG A 390 5.80 -9.23 -1.17
C ARG A 390 5.80 -7.89 -0.43
N TRP A 391 4.60 -7.37 -0.09
CA TRP A 391 4.50 -6.18 0.75
C TRP A 391 4.88 -6.51 2.19
N ASP A 392 5.67 -5.63 2.80
CA ASP A 392 5.95 -5.72 4.23
C ASP A 392 4.72 -5.21 5.01
N GLY A 393 4.03 -6.13 5.68
CA GLY A 393 2.81 -5.81 6.44
C GLY A 393 3.07 -4.89 7.64
N PHE A 394 4.30 -4.82 8.14
CA PHE A 394 4.68 -3.98 9.28
C PHE A 394 5.22 -2.61 8.85
N ALA A 395 5.57 -2.45 7.56
CA ALA A 395 6.04 -1.17 7.05
C ALA A 395 4.92 -0.12 7.08
N VAL A 396 5.26 1.08 7.50
CA VAL A 396 4.32 2.22 7.51
C VAL A 396 4.05 2.73 6.09
N THR A 397 5.03 2.52 5.19
CA THR A 397 5.00 2.84 3.76
C THR A 397 5.40 1.58 2.98
N GLU A 398 4.47 0.63 2.89
CA GLU A 398 4.65 -0.67 2.26
C GLU A 398 4.98 -0.56 0.76
N ASP A 399 4.44 0.46 0.10
CA ASP A 399 4.63 0.83 -1.28
C ASP A 399 6.08 1.28 -1.56
N LEU A 400 6.59 2.22 -0.77
CA LEU A 400 7.97 2.69 -0.86
C LEU A 400 8.96 1.56 -0.57
N ASN A 401 8.66 0.73 0.43
CA ASN A 401 9.46 -0.44 0.78
C ASN A 401 9.55 -1.42 -0.40
N LEU A 402 8.41 -1.75 -1.02
CA LEU A 402 8.37 -2.63 -2.20
C LEU A 402 9.16 -2.04 -3.38
N ALA A 403 8.98 -0.74 -3.66
CA ALA A 403 9.70 -0.07 -4.75
C ALA A 403 11.23 -0.20 -4.59
N ILE A 404 11.75 0.02 -3.38
CA ILE A 404 13.18 -0.10 -3.12
C ILE A 404 13.67 -1.53 -3.30
N LYS A 405 12.92 -2.53 -2.82
CA LYS A 405 13.27 -3.95 -3.00
C LYS A 405 13.34 -4.32 -4.49
N ILE A 406 12.37 -3.90 -5.29
CA ILE A 406 12.37 -4.11 -6.75
C ILE A 406 13.63 -3.48 -7.38
N ILE A 407 13.95 -2.22 -7.04
CA ILE A 407 15.12 -1.52 -7.58
C ILE A 407 16.43 -2.19 -7.15
N LEU A 408 16.53 -2.62 -5.89
CA LEU A 408 17.74 -3.31 -5.38
C LEU A 408 17.94 -4.69 -6.02
N ASN A 409 16.87 -5.36 -6.42
CA ASN A 409 16.89 -6.61 -7.19
C ASN A 409 17.24 -6.38 -8.69
N GLY A 410 17.45 -5.13 -9.11
CA GLY A 410 17.82 -4.77 -10.48
C GLY A 410 16.64 -4.36 -11.37
N GLY A 411 15.41 -4.49 -10.89
CA GLY A 411 14.20 -4.10 -11.61
C GLY A 411 14.14 -2.59 -11.86
N LYS A 412 13.23 -2.19 -12.75
CA LYS A 412 12.97 -0.82 -13.14
C LYS A 412 11.52 -0.47 -12.86
N ILE A 413 11.26 0.76 -12.45
CA ILE A 413 9.92 1.30 -12.22
C ILE A 413 9.78 2.56 -13.06
N SER A 414 8.82 2.57 -13.97
CA SER A 414 8.53 3.72 -14.84
C SER A 414 7.48 4.65 -14.20
N TYR A 415 7.28 5.80 -14.80
CA TYR A 415 6.27 6.78 -14.37
C TYR A 415 5.39 7.21 -15.54
N CYS A 416 4.08 6.99 -15.44
CA CYS A 416 3.12 7.45 -16.45
C CYS A 416 2.61 8.86 -16.11
N GLY A 417 3.21 9.88 -16.73
CA GLY A 417 2.84 11.28 -16.52
C GLY A 417 1.52 11.72 -17.18
N ASP A 418 1.10 11.00 -18.23
CA ASP A 418 -0.10 11.33 -19.02
C ASP A 418 -1.39 10.70 -18.44
N CYS A 419 -1.27 9.73 -17.57
CA CYS A 419 -2.36 9.04 -16.91
C CYS A 419 -2.45 9.46 -15.45
N ALA A 420 -3.64 9.66 -14.92
CA ALA A 420 -3.81 10.12 -13.55
C ALA A 420 -4.95 9.42 -12.83
N VAL A 421 -4.70 9.11 -11.57
CA VAL A 421 -5.74 8.83 -10.58
C VAL A 421 -6.15 10.13 -9.90
N TYR A 422 -7.41 10.20 -9.50
CA TYR A 422 -7.97 11.33 -8.76
C TYR A 422 -8.36 10.85 -7.38
N GLN A 423 -7.87 11.51 -6.32
CA GLN A 423 -8.17 11.17 -4.93
C GLN A 423 -8.63 12.39 -4.14
N GLU A 424 -9.15 12.18 -2.94
CA GLU A 424 -9.57 13.25 -2.04
C GLU A 424 -8.36 13.84 -1.30
N ALA A 425 -8.17 15.17 -1.40
CA ALA A 425 -7.23 15.87 -0.53
C ALA A 425 -7.82 16.07 0.85
N VAL A 426 -7.00 15.93 1.89
CA VAL A 426 -7.39 16.22 3.27
C VAL A 426 -7.66 17.71 3.44
N THR A 427 -8.82 18.06 4.00
CA THR A 427 -9.25 19.46 4.16
C THR A 427 -9.08 20.02 5.58
N ASP A 428 -8.74 19.15 6.54
CA ASP A 428 -8.50 19.48 7.94
C ASP A 428 -7.04 19.36 8.33
N TRP A 429 -6.48 20.38 9.02
CA TRP A 429 -5.07 20.42 9.41
C TRP A 429 -4.68 19.29 10.38
N LYS A 430 -5.56 18.87 11.29
CA LYS A 430 -5.25 17.81 12.24
C LYS A 430 -5.14 16.45 11.55
N ALA A 431 -6.06 16.17 10.62
CA ALA A 431 -6.01 14.98 9.79
C ALA A 431 -4.78 15.00 8.86
N PHE A 432 -4.47 16.16 8.26
CA PHE A 432 -3.29 16.37 7.44
C PHE A 432 -1.99 16.06 8.21
N PHE A 433 -1.78 16.63 9.40
CA PHE A 433 -0.59 16.36 10.19
C PHE A 433 -0.48 14.89 10.60
N ARG A 434 -1.59 14.21 10.91
CA ARG A 434 -1.57 12.76 11.18
C ARG A 434 -1.10 11.97 9.97
N GLN A 435 -1.64 12.25 8.79
CA GLN A 435 -1.26 11.60 7.53
C GLN A 435 0.23 11.85 7.22
N ARG A 436 0.67 13.11 7.27
CA ARG A 436 2.05 13.49 6.94
C ARG A 436 3.06 12.97 7.95
N THR A 437 2.72 12.94 9.24
CA THR A 437 3.57 12.32 10.26
C THR A 437 3.77 10.84 9.99
N ARG A 438 2.72 10.12 9.60
CA ARG A 438 2.82 8.72 9.20
C ARG A 438 3.76 8.55 8.00
N TRP A 439 3.61 9.35 6.95
CA TRP A 439 4.49 9.28 5.77
C TRP A 439 5.95 9.62 6.10
N ALA A 440 6.16 10.65 6.92
CA ALA A 440 7.51 11.05 7.33
C ALA A 440 8.19 9.95 8.17
N ILE A 441 7.46 9.30 9.08
CA ILE A 441 7.98 8.16 9.85
C ILE A 441 8.40 7.03 8.91
N GLY A 442 7.52 6.60 8.00
CA GLY A 442 7.83 5.54 7.05
C GLY A 442 9.04 5.87 6.16
N ASN A 443 9.18 7.13 5.75
CA ASN A 443 10.32 7.59 4.97
C ASN A 443 11.64 7.53 5.78
N PHE A 444 11.64 7.96 7.04
CA PHE A 444 12.81 7.85 7.92
C PHE A 444 13.16 6.39 8.20
N GLU A 445 12.19 5.54 8.51
CA GLU A 445 12.43 4.10 8.74
C GLU A 445 13.07 3.46 7.50
N THR A 446 12.52 3.75 6.34
CA THR A 446 13.05 3.27 5.06
C THR A 446 14.48 3.77 4.82
N LEU A 447 14.77 5.04 5.14
CA LEU A 447 16.11 5.59 5.04
C LEU A 447 17.11 4.82 5.92
N PHE A 448 16.78 4.58 7.19
CA PHE A 448 17.68 3.87 8.10
C PHE A 448 17.92 2.42 7.69
N VAL A 449 16.86 1.72 7.29
CA VAL A 449 16.94 0.30 6.91
C VAL A 449 17.72 0.11 5.60
N TYR A 450 17.43 0.93 4.58
CA TYR A 450 17.95 0.67 3.23
C TYR A 450 19.19 1.46 2.87
N PHE A 451 19.55 2.54 3.58
CA PHE A 451 20.73 3.34 3.24
C PHE A 451 22.03 2.51 3.15
N PRO A 452 22.37 1.65 4.16
CA PRO A 452 23.57 0.81 4.04
C PRO A 452 23.47 -0.22 2.90
N GLN A 453 22.28 -0.75 2.66
CA GLN A 453 22.02 -1.73 1.60
C GLN A 453 22.19 -1.09 0.21
N ILE A 454 21.67 0.13 0.02
CA ILE A 454 21.79 0.89 -1.23
C ILE A 454 23.28 1.16 -1.53
N LEU A 455 24.06 1.60 -0.54
CA LEU A 455 25.48 1.86 -0.73
C LEU A 455 26.26 0.62 -1.14
N ARG A 456 25.94 -0.55 -0.55
CA ARG A 456 26.61 -1.85 -0.83
C ARG A 456 26.08 -2.53 -2.09
N SER A 457 24.93 -2.13 -2.60
CA SER A 457 24.29 -2.76 -3.78
C SER A 457 25.14 -2.56 -5.05
N LYS A 458 24.86 -3.39 -6.06
CA LYS A 458 25.52 -3.31 -7.37
C LYS A 458 24.79 -2.43 -8.39
N ILE A 459 23.72 -1.74 -8.00
CA ILE A 459 22.99 -0.83 -8.88
C ILE A 459 23.85 0.38 -9.26
N SER A 460 23.50 1.06 -10.37
CA SER A 460 24.25 2.21 -10.87
C SER A 460 24.33 3.35 -9.84
N ILE A 461 25.36 4.20 -9.93
CA ILE A 461 25.50 5.38 -9.07
C ILE A 461 24.27 6.30 -9.21
N THR A 462 23.75 6.48 -10.42
CA THR A 462 22.56 7.28 -10.67
C THR A 462 21.34 6.72 -9.91
N LYS A 463 21.11 5.40 -9.97
CA LYS A 463 20.06 4.74 -9.20
C LYS A 463 20.24 4.92 -7.69
N LYS A 464 21.47 4.73 -7.18
CA LYS A 464 21.77 4.97 -5.76
C LYS A 464 21.41 6.39 -5.35
N PHE A 465 21.84 7.38 -6.13
CA PHE A 465 21.56 8.78 -5.87
C PHE A 465 20.04 9.06 -5.88
N ASN A 466 19.33 8.60 -6.92
CA ASN A 466 17.88 8.77 -7.06
C ASN A 466 17.09 8.14 -5.90
N VAL A 467 17.51 6.95 -5.45
CA VAL A 467 16.87 6.26 -4.31
C VAL A 467 17.14 7.00 -3.01
N ILE A 468 18.41 7.36 -2.73
CA ILE A 468 18.77 8.09 -1.50
C ILE A 468 18.07 9.45 -1.47
N GLU A 469 18.05 10.19 -2.57
CA GLU A 469 17.35 11.48 -2.65
C GLU A 469 15.86 11.33 -2.36
N HIS A 470 15.22 10.28 -2.89
CA HIS A 470 13.81 10.03 -2.67
C HIS A 470 13.47 9.69 -1.20
N ILE A 471 14.21 8.75 -0.59
CA ILE A 471 13.99 8.38 0.82
C ILE A 471 14.47 9.44 1.80
N SER A 472 15.27 10.42 1.35
CA SER A 472 15.69 11.57 2.14
C SER A 472 14.79 12.79 1.96
N PHE A 473 13.67 12.67 1.25
CA PHE A 473 12.80 13.78 0.87
C PHE A 473 12.43 14.69 2.06
N TYR A 474 11.93 14.12 3.16
CA TYR A 474 11.58 14.91 4.34
C TYR A 474 12.80 15.53 5.03
N SER A 475 13.92 14.82 5.08
CA SER A 475 15.17 15.32 5.66
C SER A 475 15.73 16.49 4.85
N PHE A 476 15.74 16.39 3.53
CA PHE A 476 16.26 17.42 2.65
C PHE A 476 15.38 18.68 2.64
N ASN A 477 14.08 18.51 2.56
CA ASN A 477 13.15 19.64 2.63
C ASN A 477 13.28 20.41 3.97
N LEU A 478 13.48 19.69 5.07
CA LEU A 478 13.73 20.30 6.37
C LEU A 478 15.02 21.13 6.36
N LEU A 479 16.13 20.58 5.85
CA LEU A 479 17.40 21.29 5.79
C LEU A 479 17.31 22.56 4.92
N ILE A 480 16.66 22.49 3.76
CA ILE A 480 16.41 23.64 2.88
C ILE A 480 15.61 24.71 3.65
N PHE A 481 14.59 24.28 4.37
CA PHE A 481 13.75 25.19 5.13
C PHE A 481 14.50 25.85 6.31
N PHE A 482 15.36 25.13 7.01
CA PHE A 482 16.26 25.70 8.02
C PHE A 482 17.20 26.76 7.43
N GLY A 483 17.81 26.47 6.29
CA GLY A 483 18.64 27.44 5.56
C GLY A 483 17.88 28.73 5.25
N PHE A 484 16.63 28.59 4.83
CA PHE A 484 15.74 29.71 4.55
C PHE A 484 15.41 30.55 5.79
N ILE A 485 15.09 29.89 6.93
CA ILE A 485 14.84 30.58 8.21
C ILE A 485 16.09 31.35 8.67
N ILE A 486 17.27 30.74 8.63
CA ILE A 486 18.51 31.39 9.01
C ILE A 486 18.77 32.62 8.14
N THR A 487 18.49 32.51 6.84
CA THR A 487 18.64 33.62 5.90
C THR A 487 17.69 34.78 6.25
N ILE A 488 16.42 34.51 6.57
CA ILE A 488 15.45 35.53 7.00
C ILE A 488 15.89 36.18 8.32
N LEU A 489 16.29 35.37 9.33
CA LEU A 489 16.75 35.89 10.61
C LEU A 489 17.97 36.79 10.48
N ASN A 490 18.93 36.40 9.62
CA ASN A 490 20.09 37.22 9.32
C ASN A 490 19.72 38.52 8.61
N ALA A 491 18.78 38.49 7.65
CA ALA A 491 18.31 39.68 6.96
C ALA A 491 17.59 40.66 7.92
N ILE A 492 16.74 40.16 8.80
CA ILE A 492 16.08 40.96 9.84
C ILE A 492 17.10 41.56 10.77
N SER A 493 18.05 40.76 11.28
CA SER A 493 19.10 41.25 12.18
C SER A 493 19.98 42.30 11.52
N TRP A 494 20.36 42.09 10.24
CA TRP A 494 21.16 43.05 9.48
C TRP A 494 20.43 44.39 9.31
N PHE A 495 19.13 44.37 9.07
CA PHE A 495 18.32 45.56 8.87
C PHE A 495 18.10 46.34 10.18
N PHE A 496 17.75 45.65 11.29
CA PHE A 496 17.37 46.29 12.55
C PHE A 496 18.55 46.60 13.47
N PHE A 497 19.65 45.80 13.40
CA PHE A 497 20.80 45.93 14.29
C PHE A 497 22.09 46.40 13.59
N HIS A 498 21.95 47.12 12.49
CA HIS A 498 23.05 47.78 11.78
C HIS A 498 24.21 46.85 11.42
N ASN A 499 23.96 45.92 10.51
CA ASN A 499 24.95 44.99 9.93
C ASN A 499 25.43 43.84 10.86
N VAL A 500 24.65 43.49 11.86
CA VAL A 500 24.95 42.32 12.71
C VAL A 500 24.37 41.05 12.05
N THR A 501 25.21 40.08 11.74
CA THR A 501 24.78 38.71 11.35
C THR A 501 24.69 37.85 12.59
N LEU A 502 23.53 37.24 12.83
CA LEU A 502 23.31 36.36 13.99
C LEU A 502 24.09 35.06 13.84
N ILE A 503 24.07 34.48 12.65
CA ILE A 503 24.74 33.21 12.34
C ILE A 503 25.57 33.44 11.07
N ARG A 504 26.90 33.27 11.18
CA ARG A 504 27.81 33.48 10.06
C ARG A 504 27.63 32.34 9.05
N MET A 505 27.31 32.71 7.80
CA MET A 505 27.34 31.87 6.62
C MET A 505 28.14 32.62 5.56
N GLU A 506 29.15 32.00 4.94
CA GLU A 506 30.04 32.71 3.99
C GLU A 506 29.34 33.12 2.70
N ALA A 507 28.31 32.40 2.30
CA ALA A 507 27.50 32.74 1.12
C ALA A 507 25.97 32.66 1.42
N PRO A 508 25.46 33.26 2.52
CA PRO A 508 24.09 33.03 2.96
C PRO A 508 23.05 33.50 1.95
N PHE A 509 23.34 34.61 1.28
CA PHE A 509 22.43 35.23 0.31
C PHE A 509 22.31 34.39 -0.96
N ILE A 510 23.44 33.89 -1.50
CA ILE A 510 23.44 33.07 -2.72
C ILE A 510 22.78 31.70 -2.44
N VAL A 511 23.14 31.04 -1.36
CA VAL A 511 22.57 29.73 -0.99
C VAL A 511 21.09 29.85 -0.64
N GLY A 512 20.68 30.92 0.07
CA GLY A 512 19.28 31.19 0.36
C GLY A 512 18.47 31.44 -0.90
N ILE A 513 18.99 32.24 -1.85
CA ILE A 513 18.36 32.46 -3.16
C ILE A 513 18.30 31.16 -3.95
N LEU A 514 19.40 30.40 -4.05
CA LEU A 514 19.42 29.14 -4.79
C LEU A 514 18.45 28.13 -4.18
N SER A 515 18.38 28.04 -2.86
CA SER A 515 17.42 27.16 -2.18
C SER A 515 15.97 27.60 -2.43
N ALA A 516 15.70 28.89 -2.36
CA ALA A 516 14.38 29.44 -2.70
C ALA A 516 14.03 29.22 -4.18
N VAL A 517 14.97 29.45 -5.09
CA VAL A 517 14.77 29.34 -6.54
C VAL A 517 14.75 27.88 -7.00
N ALA A 518 15.38 26.96 -6.28
CA ALA A 518 15.41 25.53 -6.65
C ALA A 518 14.01 24.89 -6.76
N PHE A 519 13.06 25.37 -5.99
CA PHE A 519 11.66 24.93 -6.08
C PHE A 519 10.90 25.52 -7.26
N PHE A 520 11.28 26.71 -7.74
CA PHE A 520 10.53 27.44 -8.77
C PHE A 520 10.40 26.69 -10.10
N PRO A 521 11.48 26.19 -10.72
CA PRO A 521 11.36 25.57 -12.03
C PRO A 521 10.42 24.35 -12.00
N GLY A 522 10.55 23.50 -11.00
CA GLY A 522 9.69 22.33 -10.86
C GLY A 522 8.21 22.70 -10.70
N ILE A 523 7.90 23.71 -9.89
CA ILE A 523 6.53 24.18 -9.69
C ILE A 523 5.99 24.82 -10.98
N ILE A 524 6.75 25.68 -11.63
CA ILE A 524 6.34 26.35 -12.88
C ILE A 524 6.03 25.30 -13.97
N PHE A 525 6.93 24.35 -14.19
CA PHE A 525 6.72 23.30 -15.19
C PHE A 525 5.53 22.39 -14.86
N SER A 526 5.34 22.11 -13.59
CA SER A 526 4.21 21.32 -13.12
C SER A 526 2.87 22.01 -13.35
N LEU A 527 2.80 23.29 -13.02
CA LEU A 527 1.60 24.11 -13.20
C LEU A 527 1.32 24.39 -14.69
N ALA A 528 2.36 24.55 -15.50
CA ALA A 528 2.23 24.67 -16.97
C ALA A 528 1.64 23.40 -17.59
N ARG A 529 2.02 22.21 -17.10
CA ARG A 529 1.41 20.94 -17.52
C ARG A 529 -0.06 20.82 -17.13
N ASP A 530 -0.48 21.45 -16.03
CA ASP A 530 -1.88 21.53 -15.62
C ASP A 530 -2.66 22.66 -16.34
N LYS A 531 -2.02 23.34 -17.31
CA LYS A 531 -2.60 24.43 -18.11
C LYS A 531 -3.10 25.62 -17.27
N LEU A 532 -2.47 25.89 -16.13
CA LEU A 532 -2.77 27.07 -15.32
C LEU A 532 -2.27 28.35 -16.02
N GLY A 533 -3.07 29.41 -15.89
CA GLY A 533 -2.67 30.73 -16.31
C GLY A 533 -1.47 31.28 -15.52
N PHE A 534 -0.63 32.12 -16.15
CA PHE A 534 0.62 32.62 -15.55
C PHE A 534 0.41 33.28 -14.18
N PHE A 535 -0.60 34.16 -14.05
CA PHE A 535 -0.88 34.86 -12.77
C PHE A 535 -1.38 33.88 -11.67
N GLU A 536 -2.18 32.88 -12.03
CA GLU A 536 -2.63 31.86 -11.10
C GLU A 536 -1.45 31.00 -10.64
N ALA A 537 -0.54 30.65 -11.54
CA ALA A 537 0.67 29.91 -11.22
C ALA A 537 1.53 30.68 -10.20
N ILE A 538 1.79 31.97 -10.42
CA ILE A 538 2.54 32.81 -9.46
C ILE A 538 1.83 32.85 -8.10
N LYS A 539 0.52 33.02 -8.07
CA LYS A 539 -0.26 33.04 -6.84
C LYS A 539 -0.16 31.72 -6.07
N ASP A 540 -0.22 30.58 -6.79
CA ASP A 540 -0.07 29.27 -6.18
C ASP A 540 1.37 29.02 -5.70
N ILE A 541 2.39 29.50 -6.38
CA ILE A 541 3.78 29.45 -5.93
C ILE A 541 3.94 30.17 -4.58
N VAL A 542 3.46 31.42 -4.47
CA VAL A 542 3.55 32.18 -3.21
C VAL A 542 2.83 31.45 -2.08
N LYS A 543 1.63 30.92 -2.34
CA LYS A 543 0.87 30.14 -1.38
C LYS A 543 1.60 28.84 -0.99
N TYR A 544 2.28 28.19 -1.93
CA TYR A 544 3.03 26.97 -1.69
C TYR A 544 4.22 27.21 -0.76
N TYR A 545 4.91 28.36 -0.88
CA TYR A 545 5.95 28.73 0.09
C TYR A 545 5.40 28.89 1.51
N ILE A 546 4.23 29.52 1.64
CA ILE A 546 3.54 29.63 2.93
C ILE A 546 3.17 28.22 3.46
N TYR A 547 2.65 27.38 2.58
CA TYR A 547 2.32 26.00 2.93
C TYR A 547 3.53 25.20 3.41
N CYS A 548 4.72 25.39 2.85
CA CYS A 548 5.94 24.68 3.26
C CYS A 548 6.32 24.92 4.73
N PHE A 549 5.79 25.97 5.39
CA PHE A 549 6.01 26.15 6.85
C PHE A 549 5.43 25.02 7.70
N HIS A 550 4.49 24.20 7.15
CA HIS A 550 4.01 23.00 7.84
C HIS A 550 5.12 21.96 8.14
N LEU A 551 6.21 21.99 7.38
CA LEU A 551 7.35 21.07 7.58
C LEU A 551 8.01 21.21 8.95
N ILE A 552 7.94 22.41 9.58
CA ILE A 552 8.51 22.64 10.91
C ILE A 552 7.77 21.82 11.97
N PRO A 553 6.46 22.07 12.23
CA PRO A 553 5.74 21.28 13.21
C PRO A 553 5.70 19.80 12.85
N LEU A 554 5.67 19.46 11.56
CA LEU A 554 5.71 18.07 11.10
C LEU A 554 6.99 17.35 11.55
N PHE A 555 8.15 18.01 11.45
CA PHE A 555 9.40 17.44 11.93
C PHE A 555 9.34 17.11 13.44
N PHE A 556 8.91 18.06 14.26
CA PHE A 556 8.82 17.85 15.71
C PHE A 556 7.81 16.77 16.07
N LEU A 557 6.66 16.73 15.40
CA LEU A 557 5.65 15.70 15.59
C LEU A 557 6.19 14.30 15.18
N THR A 558 6.93 14.23 14.07
CA THR A 558 7.55 12.99 13.61
C THR A 558 8.58 12.51 14.62
N MET A 559 9.50 13.37 15.04
CA MET A 559 10.53 13.02 16.02
C MET A 559 9.92 12.59 17.37
N TYR A 560 8.94 13.34 17.87
CA TYR A 560 8.21 12.96 19.08
C TYR A 560 7.53 11.59 18.94
N SER A 561 6.89 11.34 17.80
CA SER A 561 6.23 10.06 17.51
C SER A 561 7.21 8.90 17.41
N MET A 562 8.39 9.12 16.80
CA MET A 562 9.46 8.12 16.71
C MET A 562 10.08 7.81 18.09
N MET A 563 10.22 8.82 18.95
CA MET A 563 10.76 8.65 20.32
C MET A 563 9.74 8.03 21.27
N SER A 564 8.43 8.28 21.05
CA SER A 564 7.39 7.70 21.89
C SER A 564 7.26 6.20 21.61
N ARG A 565 7.51 5.35 22.61
CA ARG A 565 7.43 3.87 22.51
C ARG A 565 5.98 3.33 22.42
N LYS A 566 5.04 4.14 21.96
CA LYS A 566 3.64 3.70 21.80
C LYS A 566 3.53 2.73 20.62
N GLU A 567 2.81 1.64 20.84
CA GLU A 567 2.41 0.74 19.74
C GLU A 567 1.78 1.52 18.60
N ARG A 568 2.26 1.29 17.40
CA ARG A 568 1.75 1.96 16.21
C ARG A 568 0.53 1.20 15.71
N LYS A 569 -0.63 1.75 15.97
CA LYS A 569 -1.85 1.29 15.31
C LYS A 569 -1.93 1.96 13.93
N TRP A 570 -2.25 1.16 12.91
CA TRP A 570 -2.57 1.70 11.59
C TRP A 570 -3.70 2.71 11.73
N SER A 571 -3.44 3.96 11.37
CA SER A 571 -4.42 5.03 11.48
C SER A 571 -4.83 5.50 10.08
N LYS A 572 -6.08 5.25 9.75
CA LYS A 572 -6.69 5.68 8.50
C LYS A 572 -6.76 7.20 8.38
N THR A 573 -6.67 7.72 7.15
CA THR A 573 -7.09 9.07 6.78
C THR A 573 -8.61 9.08 6.69
N VAL A 574 -9.29 10.01 7.37
CA VAL A 574 -10.75 10.13 7.31
C VAL A 574 -11.12 10.96 6.08
N HIS A 575 -11.83 10.35 5.15
CA HIS A 575 -12.39 10.99 3.95
C HIS A 575 -13.84 11.40 4.21
N LYS A 576 -14.28 12.51 3.61
CA LYS A 576 -15.62 13.07 3.83
C LYS A 576 -16.57 12.76 2.68
N GLY A 577 -16.05 12.18 1.58
CA GLY A 577 -16.78 12.05 0.34
C GLY A 577 -17.07 13.42 -0.26
N GLY A 578 -16.35 13.80 -1.31
CA GLY A 578 -16.58 15.10 -1.95
C GLY A 578 -18.01 15.15 -2.48
N LYS A 579 -18.86 16.00 -1.91
CA LYS A 579 -20.09 16.38 -2.60
C LYS A 579 -19.69 17.06 -3.90
N LYS A 580 -20.10 16.47 -5.02
CA LYS A 580 -19.99 17.06 -6.38
C LYS A 580 -20.67 18.42 -6.42
#